data_db6ed9882604a6116a5f34bdccfd83ae
#
_entry.id   db6ed9882604a6116a5f34bdccfd83ae
#
_cell.length_a   1.000
_cell.length_b   1.000
_cell.length_c   1.000
_cell.angle_alpha   90.00
_cell.angle_beta   90.00
_cell.angle_gamma   90.00
#
_symmetry.space_group_name_H-M   'P 1'
#
loop_
_entity.id
_entity.type
_entity.pdbx_description
1 polymer ?
#
loop_
_entity_poly.entity_id
_entity_poly.type
_entity_poly.pdbx_seq_one_letter_code
_entity_poly.pdbx_strand_id
1 'polypeptide(L)'
;MAGEKNFENRLKKWLEAEGIYPLGEPVDRMSAPPCGFYEKRWGGSRYVKSGLPDMRITVKGIALEVELKATNGTPSALQKRNIRQINNSGGIAMVLYPQGFDTFKDIIKGVKSCPQDFPIAGLKCLIVAHSNIGCDMLMD
;
A
#
# COMPACT_ATOMS: atom_id res chain seq x y z
N MET A 1 -10.61 6.03 14.01
CA MET A 1 -11.05 4.80 14.69
C MET A 1 -9.85 4.04 15.23
N ALA A 2 -9.96 3.53 16.44
CA ALA A 2 -8.83 2.86 17.12
C ALA A 2 -8.31 1.64 16.33
N GLY A 3 -9.21 0.81 15.79
CA GLY A 3 -8.82 -0.39 15.04
C GLY A 3 -8.03 -0.09 13.79
N GLU A 4 -8.41 0.94 13.04
CA GLU A 4 -7.68 1.36 11.84
C GLU A 4 -6.30 1.91 12.21
N LYS A 5 -6.22 2.74 13.26
CA LYS A 5 -4.95 3.30 13.71
C LYS A 5 -4.00 2.22 14.23
N ASN A 6 -4.51 1.24 14.94
CA ASN A 6 -3.70 0.12 15.41
C ASN A 6 -3.15 -0.69 14.22
N PHE A 7 -3.97 -0.92 13.21
CA PHE A 7 -3.53 -1.62 12.00
C PHE A 7 -2.47 -0.80 11.25
N GLU A 8 -2.69 0.50 11.09
CA GLU A 8 -1.71 1.39 10.47
C GLU A 8 -0.35 1.30 11.17
N ASN A 9 -0.34 1.33 12.50
CA ASN A 9 0.89 1.25 13.28
C ASN A 9 1.59 -0.10 13.10
N ARG A 10 0.84 -1.19 13.06
CA ARG A 10 1.39 -2.53 12.79
C ARG A 10 2.00 -2.61 11.39
N LEU A 11 1.32 -2.05 10.41
CA LEU A 11 1.80 -2.01 9.03
C LEU A 11 3.11 -1.24 8.92
N LYS A 12 3.17 -0.05 9.51
CA LYS A 12 4.39 0.79 9.51
C LYS A 12 5.57 0.04 10.13
N LYS A 13 5.34 -0.59 11.28
CA LYS A 13 6.37 -1.34 11.98
C LYS A 13 6.90 -2.49 11.12
N TRP A 14 6.01 -3.22 10.46
CA TRP A 14 6.40 -4.31 9.57
C TRP A 14 7.17 -3.80 8.35
N LEU A 15 6.72 -2.70 7.73
CA LEU A 15 7.41 -2.10 6.59
C LEU A 15 8.85 -1.72 6.95
N GLU A 16 9.04 -1.07 8.09
CA GLU A 16 10.38 -0.65 8.54
C GLU A 16 11.28 -1.84 8.79
N ALA A 17 10.74 -2.93 9.33
CA ALA A 17 11.50 -4.17 9.50
C ALA A 17 11.93 -4.79 8.16
N GLU A 18 11.20 -4.52 7.09
CA GLU A 18 11.51 -5.01 5.73
C GLU A 18 12.42 -4.05 4.94
N GLY A 19 12.82 -2.94 5.53
CA GLY A 19 13.66 -1.95 4.85
C GLY A 19 12.87 -0.88 4.10
N ILE A 20 11.58 -0.73 4.39
CA ILE A 20 10.71 0.28 3.79
C ILE A 20 10.42 1.33 4.86
N TYR A 21 11.11 2.46 4.78
CA TYR A 21 11.12 3.48 5.83
C TYR A 21 10.26 4.69 5.50
N PRO A 22 9.87 5.50 6.51
CA PRO A 22 9.20 6.77 6.22
C PRO A 22 10.06 7.62 5.28
N LEU A 23 9.45 8.26 4.31
CA LEU A 23 10.16 9.17 3.41
C LEU A 23 10.87 10.24 4.24
N GLY A 24 12.17 10.41 4.02
CA GLY A 24 13.00 11.35 4.78
C GLY A 24 13.67 10.78 6.02
N GLU A 25 13.52 9.48 6.30
CA GLU A 25 14.17 8.84 7.44
C GLU A 25 15.68 8.89 7.33
N PRO A 26 16.40 9.34 8.38
CA PRO A 26 17.87 9.35 8.37
C PRO A 26 18.45 7.93 8.29
N VAL A 27 19.52 7.76 7.53
CA VAL A 27 20.17 6.46 7.30
C VAL A 27 20.65 5.80 8.61
N ASP A 28 21.08 6.61 9.57
CA ASP A 28 21.56 6.10 10.86
C ASP A 28 20.46 5.46 11.73
N ARG A 29 19.19 5.65 11.38
CA ARG A 29 18.06 5.02 12.07
C ARG A 29 17.56 3.76 11.39
N MET A 30 18.16 3.38 10.27
CA MET A 30 17.75 2.21 9.51
C MET A 30 18.41 0.95 10.06
N SER A 31 17.61 -0.03 10.45
CA SER A 31 18.09 -1.30 11.00
C SER A 31 18.21 -2.39 9.93
N ALA A 32 17.61 -2.21 8.77
CA ALA A 32 17.68 -3.12 7.63
C ALA A 32 18.10 -2.34 6.38
N PRO A 33 18.71 -3.00 5.37
CA PRO A 33 19.06 -2.33 4.12
C PRO A 33 17.81 -1.72 3.46
N PRO A 34 17.85 -0.43 3.07
CA PRO A 34 16.69 0.23 2.49
C PRO A 34 16.35 -0.34 1.11
N CYS A 35 15.09 -0.67 0.90
CA CYS A 35 14.59 -1.13 -0.40
C CYS A 35 13.36 -0.32 -0.85
N GLY A 36 12.90 0.62 -0.04
CA GLY A 36 11.75 1.44 -0.36
C GLY A 36 11.47 2.48 0.70
N PHE A 37 10.37 3.17 0.48
CA PHE A 37 9.88 4.17 1.44
C PHE A 37 8.36 4.18 1.43
N TYR A 38 7.76 4.75 2.47
CA TYR A 38 6.33 5.00 2.49
C TYR A 38 6.07 6.44 2.92
N GLU A 39 4.93 6.97 2.49
CA GLU A 39 4.44 8.27 2.92
C GLU A 39 2.97 8.17 3.26
N LYS A 40 2.62 8.71 4.42
CA LYS A 40 1.24 8.78 4.88
C LYS A 40 0.63 10.09 4.41
N ARG A 41 -0.56 10.01 3.80
CA ARG A 41 -1.31 11.22 3.46
C ARG A 41 -2.22 11.60 4.63
N TRP A 42 -2.14 12.87 5.02
CA TRP A 42 -2.98 13.40 6.08
C TRP A 42 -4.23 14.01 5.44
N GLY A 43 -5.39 13.43 5.75
CA GLY A 43 -6.68 13.95 5.28
C GLY A 43 -7.16 15.14 6.11
N GLY A 44 -8.26 15.75 5.66
CA GLY A 44 -8.98 16.77 6.42
C GLY A 44 -8.60 18.21 6.15
N SER A 45 -7.54 18.50 5.38
CA SER A 45 -7.24 19.86 4.94
C SER A 45 -8.03 20.17 3.67
N ARG A 46 -8.55 21.40 3.57
CA ARG A 46 -9.21 21.86 2.34
C ARG A 46 -8.27 21.94 1.14
N TYR A 47 -6.96 21.88 1.37
CA TYR A 47 -5.93 21.89 0.33
C TYR A 47 -5.52 20.50 -0.11
N VAL A 48 -5.99 19.45 0.57
CA VAL A 48 -5.71 18.06 0.24
C VAL A 48 -6.92 17.48 -0.45
N LYS A 49 -6.71 16.88 -1.62
CA LYS A 49 -7.78 16.26 -2.39
C LYS A 49 -8.40 15.11 -1.60
N SER A 50 -9.73 15.09 -1.54
CA SER A 50 -10.48 14.03 -0.87
C SER A 50 -10.42 12.71 -1.65
N GLY A 51 -10.54 11.60 -0.94
CA GLY A 51 -10.65 10.27 -1.54
C GLY A 51 -9.34 9.68 -2.04
N LEU A 52 -8.19 10.33 -1.76
CA LEU A 52 -6.89 9.72 -2.06
C LEU A 52 -6.63 8.57 -1.10
N PRO A 53 -5.95 7.50 -1.56
CA PRO A 53 -5.48 6.44 -0.65
C PRO A 53 -4.63 7.01 0.48
N ASP A 54 -4.72 6.39 1.67
CA ASP A 54 -4.07 6.87 2.88
C ASP A 54 -2.55 6.88 2.79
N MET A 55 -1.98 5.94 2.06
CA MET A 55 -0.55 5.71 2.09
C MET A 55 -0.04 5.32 0.71
N ARG A 56 1.12 5.86 0.33
CA ARG A 56 1.89 5.36 -0.81
C ARG A 56 3.06 4.58 -0.27
N ILE A 57 3.24 3.36 -0.77
CA ILE A 57 4.37 2.49 -0.43
C ILE A 57 5.14 2.23 -1.72
N THR A 58 6.40 2.65 -1.75
CA THR A 58 7.25 2.46 -2.93
C THR A 58 8.32 1.44 -2.59
N VAL A 59 8.35 0.35 -3.35
CA VAL A 59 9.29 -0.76 -3.15
C VAL A 59 10.06 -0.98 -4.45
N LYS A 60 11.37 -0.81 -4.40
CA LYS A 60 12.23 -0.97 -5.59
C LYS A 60 11.73 -0.17 -6.79
N GLY A 61 11.26 1.05 -6.54
CA GLY A 61 10.75 1.95 -7.55
C GLY A 61 9.30 1.74 -7.96
N ILE A 62 8.63 0.73 -7.42
CA ILE A 62 7.23 0.44 -7.75
C ILE A 62 6.32 1.01 -6.67
N ALA A 63 5.41 1.88 -7.05
CA ALA A 63 4.50 2.55 -6.13
C ALA A 63 3.20 1.76 -5.97
N LEU A 64 2.83 1.48 -4.71
CA LEU A 64 1.54 0.90 -4.34
C LEU A 64 0.77 1.94 -3.54
N GLU A 65 -0.46 2.21 -3.97
CA GLU A 65 -1.37 3.12 -3.28
C GLU A 65 -2.30 2.29 -2.40
N VAL A 66 -2.33 2.57 -1.10
CA VAL A 66 -3.03 1.73 -0.13
C VAL A 66 -4.01 2.56 0.69
N GLU A 67 -5.28 2.16 0.65
CA GLU A 67 -6.32 2.69 1.53
C GLU A 67 -6.50 1.73 2.70
N LEU A 68 -6.25 2.19 3.92
CA LEU A 68 -6.37 1.36 5.12
C LEU A 68 -7.77 1.43 5.69
N LYS A 69 -8.30 0.29 6.10
CA LYS A 69 -9.60 0.20 6.75
C LYS A 69 -9.53 -0.72 7.98
N ALA A 70 -10.38 -0.46 8.96
CA ALA A 70 -10.61 -1.41 10.05
C ALA A 70 -11.36 -2.63 9.51
N THR A 71 -11.39 -3.71 10.29
CA THR A 71 -11.94 -5.01 9.87
C THR A 71 -13.33 -4.91 9.23
N ASN A 72 -14.21 -4.05 9.76
CA ASN A 72 -15.57 -3.87 9.25
C ASN A 72 -15.74 -2.53 8.51
N GLY A 73 -14.64 -1.84 8.19
CA GLY A 73 -14.71 -0.56 7.50
C GLY A 73 -15.06 -0.73 6.03
N THR A 74 -15.62 0.31 5.44
CA THR A 74 -15.96 0.33 4.02
C THR A 74 -15.41 1.61 3.40
N PRO A 75 -14.69 1.51 2.28
CA PRO A 75 -14.24 2.71 1.59
C PRO A 75 -15.44 3.50 1.03
N SER A 76 -15.30 4.82 0.99
CA SER A 76 -16.33 5.68 0.40
C SER A 76 -16.43 5.45 -1.11
N ALA A 77 -17.53 5.91 -1.72
CA ALA A 77 -17.68 5.83 -3.17
C ALA A 77 -16.54 6.56 -3.91
N LEU A 78 -16.11 7.69 -3.38
CA LEU A 78 -15.00 8.46 -3.96
C LEU A 78 -13.67 7.71 -3.82
N GLN A 79 -13.40 7.08 -2.69
CA GLN A 79 -12.21 6.26 -2.49
C GLN A 79 -12.20 5.09 -3.47
N LYS A 80 -13.31 4.37 -3.61
CA LYS A 80 -13.43 3.28 -4.58
C LYS A 80 -13.18 3.74 -6.02
N ARG A 81 -13.77 4.87 -6.39
CA ARG A 81 -13.58 5.46 -7.72
C ARG A 81 -12.12 5.78 -8.00
N ASN A 82 -11.44 6.40 -7.04
CA ASN A 82 -10.04 6.78 -7.19
C ASN A 82 -9.13 5.55 -7.30
N ILE A 83 -9.38 4.52 -6.49
CA ILE A 83 -8.62 3.27 -6.56
C ILE A 83 -8.79 2.61 -7.93
N ARG A 84 -10.02 2.53 -8.45
CA ARG A 84 -10.27 2.00 -9.79
C ARG A 84 -9.55 2.82 -10.87
N GLN A 85 -9.58 4.15 -10.75
CA GLN A 85 -8.91 5.03 -11.72
C GLN A 85 -7.40 4.78 -11.73
N ILE A 86 -6.77 4.64 -10.57
CA ILE A 86 -5.35 4.34 -10.47
C ILE A 86 -5.05 3.00 -11.15
N ASN A 87 -5.82 1.96 -10.83
CA ASN A 87 -5.61 0.64 -11.40
C ASN A 87 -5.84 0.62 -12.91
N ASN A 88 -6.87 1.32 -13.41
CA ASN A 88 -7.18 1.38 -14.82
C ASN A 88 -6.13 2.16 -15.63
N SER A 89 -5.38 3.05 -14.99
CA SER A 89 -4.31 3.81 -15.63
C SER A 89 -2.95 3.10 -15.61
N GLY A 90 -2.91 1.86 -15.14
CA GLY A 90 -1.68 1.07 -15.08
C GLY A 90 -0.96 1.13 -13.73
N GLY A 91 -1.48 1.89 -12.75
CA GLY A 91 -0.95 1.92 -11.40
C GLY A 91 -1.42 0.73 -10.57
N ILE A 92 -1.02 0.69 -9.31
CA ILE A 92 -1.39 -0.37 -8.36
C ILE A 92 -1.99 0.30 -7.13
N ALA A 93 -3.25 0.05 -6.87
CA ALA A 93 -3.95 0.58 -5.70
C ALA A 93 -4.86 -0.49 -5.10
N MET A 94 -5.06 -0.44 -3.79
CA MET A 94 -5.86 -1.44 -3.09
C MET A 94 -6.46 -0.89 -1.81
N VAL A 95 -7.54 -1.53 -1.37
CA VAL A 95 -8.07 -1.38 -0.02
C VAL A 95 -7.47 -2.52 0.82
N LEU A 96 -6.85 -2.17 1.93
CA LEU A 96 -6.19 -3.15 2.79
C LEU A 96 -6.85 -3.17 4.17
N TYR A 97 -7.29 -4.35 4.55
CA TYR A 97 -7.91 -4.65 5.85
C TYR A 97 -6.94 -5.46 6.71
N PRO A 98 -7.11 -5.46 8.05
CA PRO A 98 -6.27 -6.31 8.91
C PRO A 98 -6.27 -7.78 8.52
N GLN A 99 -7.41 -8.31 8.06
CA GLN A 99 -7.51 -9.71 7.62
C GLN A 99 -6.75 -10.00 6.33
N GLY A 100 -6.33 -8.97 5.59
CA GLY A 100 -5.51 -9.11 4.40
C GLY A 100 -4.02 -8.86 4.61
N PHE A 101 -3.59 -8.66 5.86
CA PHE A 101 -2.21 -8.27 6.14
C PHE A 101 -1.20 -9.32 5.69
N ASP A 102 -1.47 -10.60 5.93
CA ASP A 102 -0.55 -11.67 5.50
C ASP A 102 -0.43 -11.73 3.98
N THR A 103 -1.53 -11.61 3.27
CA THR A 103 -1.52 -11.53 1.80
C THR A 103 -0.71 -10.33 1.32
N PHE A 104 -0.89 -9.18 1.96
CA PHE A 104 -0.14 -7.97 1.63
C PHE A 104 1.37 -8.15 1.85
N LYS A 105 1.75 -8.80 2.95
CA LYS A 105 3.17 -9.13 3.21
C LYS A 105 3.75 -9.96 2.08
N ASP A 106 3.02 -10.96 1.60
CA ASP A 106 3.46 -11.80 0.48
C ASP A 106 3.60 -10.99 -0.80
N ILE A 107 2.66 -10.06 -1.06
CA ILE A 107 2.75 -9.15 -2.22
C ILE A 107 4.03 -8.32 -2.15
N ILE A 108 4.31 -7.70 -1.02
CA ILE A 108 5.52 -6.87 -0.83
C ILE A 108 6.78 -7.71 -1.03
N LYS A 109 6.84 -8.91 -0.45
CA LYS A 109 7.98 -9.82 -0.63
C LYS A 109 8.16 -10.21 -2.08
N GLY A 110 7.07 -10.45 -2.80
CA GLY A 110 7.10 -10.71 -4.22
C GLY A 110 7.66 -9.55 -5.04
N VAL A 111 7.25 -8.33 -4.72
CA VAL A 111 7.79 -7.12 -5.36
C VAL A 111 9.28 -6.98 -5.10
N LYS A 112 9.73 -7.22 -3.87
CA LYS A 112 11.16 -7.16 -3.52
C LYS A 112 11.98 -8.17 -4.30
N SER A 113 11.41 -9.32 -4.65
CA SER A 113 12.10 -10.41 -5.34
C SER A 113 12.09 -10.26 -6.86
N CYS A 114 11.25 -9.38 -7.42
CA CYS A 114 11.16 -9.20 -8.87
C CYS A 114 12.43 -8.59 -9.43
N PRO A 115 12.91 -9.06 -10.60
CA PRO A 115 13.99 -8.38 -11.33
C PRO A 115 13.61 -6.94 -11.65
N GLN A 116 14.59 -6.04 -11.67
CA GLN A 116 14.35 -4.62 -11.94
C GLN A 116 13.74 -4.36 -13.32
N ASP A 117 14.01 -5.25 -14.27
CA ASP A 117 13.50 -5.15 -15.64
C ASP A 117 12.15 -5.87 -15.84
N PHE A 118 11.57 -6.41 -14.76
CA PHE A 118 10.29 -7.11 -14.84
C PHE A 118 9.17 -6.10 -15.17
N PRO A 119 8.34 -6.35 -16.21
CA PRO A 119 7.30 -5.41 -16.62
C PRO A 119 6.28 -5.20 -15.50
N ILE A 120 5.92 -3.93 -15.25
CA ILE A 120 4.91 -3.58 -14.23
C ILE A 120 3.58 -4.28 -14.50
N ALA A 121 3.18 -4.43 -15.77
CA ALA A 121 1.95 -5.13 -16.13
C ALA A 121 1.96 -6.59 -15.65
N GLY A 122 3.09 -7.29 -15.83
CA GLY A 122 3.24 -8.66 -15.35
C GLY A 122 3.21 -8.75 -13.83
N LEU A 123 3.88 -7.82 -13.15
CA LEU A 123 3.85 -7.73 -11.69
C LEU A 123 2.42 -7.49 -11.18
N LYS A 124 1.67 -6.60 -11.83
CA LYS A 124 0.28 -6.32 -11.47
C LYS A 124 -0.59 -7.57 -11.60
N CYS A 125 -0.40 -8.36 -12.64
CA CYS A 125 -1.11 -9.63 -12.81
C CYS A 125 -0.80 -10.61 -11.67
N LEU A 126 0.46 -10.71 -11.25
CA LEU A 126 0.85 -11.56 -10.13
C LEU A 126 0.20 -11.09 -8.82
N ILE A 127 0.16 -9.79 -8.59
CA ILE A 127 -0.46 -9.22 -7.38
C ILE A 127 -1.95 -9.51 -7.37
N VAL A 128 -2.65 -9.29 -8.48
CA VAL A 128 -4.08 -9.59 -8.61
C VAL A 128 -4.36 -11.06 -8.33
N ALA A 129 -3.54 -11.97 -8.86
CA ALA A 129 -3.71 -13.40 -8.67
C ALA A 129 -3.55 -13.83 -7.21
N HIS A 130 -2.81 -13.08 -6.39
CA HIS A 130 -2.57 -13.39 -4.99
C HIS A 130 -3.44 -12.58 -4.02
N SER A 131 -4.22 -11.61 -4.50
CA SER A 131 -5.07 -10.81 -3.63
C SER A 131 -6.30 -11.59 -3.18
N ASN A 132 -6.80 -11.25 -2.01
CA ASN A 132 -8.00 -11.87 -1.44
C ASN A 132 -8.91 -10.78 -0.84
N ILE A 133 -9.96 -11.19 -0.12
CA ILE A 133 -10.96 -10.28 0.46
C ILE A 133 -10.33 -9.18 1.33
N GLY A 134 -9.21 -9.47 2.00
CA GLY A 134 -8.54 -8.50 2.87
C GLY A 134 -7.59 -7.56 2.14
N CYS A 135 -7.32 -7.80 0.86
CA CYS A 135 -6.39 -7.04 0.04
C CYS A 135 -7.03 -6.88 -1.35
N ASP A 136 -7.93 -5.90 -1.48
CA ASP A 136 -8.83 -5.77 -2.62
C ASP A 136 -8.41 -4.65 -3.55
N MET A 137 -8.08 -4.99 -4.79
CA MET A 137 -7.70 -4.01 -5.82
C MET A 137 -8.91 -3.39 -6.52
N LEU A 138 -10.12 -3.83 -6.23
CA LEU A 138 -11.34 -3.30 -6.87
C LEU A 138 -11.27 -3.31 -8.40
N MET A 139 -10.70 -4.36 -8.98
CA MET A 139 -10.60 -4.51 -10.43
C MET A 139 -11.96 -4.90 -10.99
N ASP A 140 -12.29 -4.37 -12.16
CA ASP A 140 -13.52 -4.74 -12.88
C ASP A 140 -13.37 -6.12 -13.54
#